data_57d5dc1abd6b7fd918be7fe04578bdd7
#
_entry.id   57d5dc1abd6b7fd918be7fe04578bdd7
#
_cell.length_a   1.000
_cell.length_b   1.000
_cell.length_c   1.000
_cell.angle_alpha   90.00
_cell.angle_beta   90.00
_cell.angle_gamma   90.00
#
_symmetry.space_group_name_H-M   'P 1'
#
loop_
_entity.id
_entity.type
_entity.pdbx_description
1 polymer ?
#
loop_
_entity_poly.entity_id
_entity_poly.type
_entity_poly.pdbx_seq_one_letter_code
_entity_poly.pdbx_strand_id
1 'polypeptide(L)'
;DIQKPKGKNIAGKTVGKYIAMLRSAFIFYSAGRYDVKGKQLLKTLEKNYIIDMGFRNMLLGYRDADRGHILENIVFLELIRRGFRIYIGKVGETEVDFVAEKPDHKMYIQVTESMQVPETRERELRPLKLIADNYEKIVLSMDRSYVNSYDGIKVLNLIDWILN
;
A
#
# COMPACT_ATOMS: atom_id res chain seq x y z
N ASP A 1 9.32 26.78 -27.91
CA ASP A 1 10.31 25.99 -27.15
C ASP A 1 10.23 26.40 -25.68
N ILE A 2 9.42 25.66 -24.90
CA ILE A 2 9.40 25.84 -23.45
C ILE A 2 10.57 25.02 -22.90
N GLN A 3 11.66 25.69 -22.56
CA GLN A 3 12.81 25.09 -21.88
C GLN A 3 12.33 24.53 -20.55
N LYS A 4 12.38 23.19 -20.38
CA LYS A 4 12.22 22.54 -19.06
C LYS A 4 13.28 23.13 -18.12
N PRO A 5 12.90 23.64 -16.94
CA PRO A 5 13.87 24.12 -15.98
C PRO A 5 14.82 22.97 -15.62
N LYS A 6 16.13 23.19 -15.74
CA LYS A 6 17.16 22.25 -15.25
C LYS A 6 16.95 22.09 -13.76
N GLY A 7 16.36 20.94 -13.34
CA GLY A 7 16.16 20.63 -11.95
C GLY A 7 17.50 20.66 -11.22
N LYS A 8 17.66 21.56 -10.25
CA LYS A 8 18.77 21.49 -9.30
C LYS A 8 18.70 20.14 -8.60
N ASN A 9 19.77 19.36 -8.63
CA ASN A 9 19.89 18.15 -7.84
C ASN A 9 19.73 18.51 -6.35
N ILE A 10 18.56 18.26 -5.80
CA ILE A 10 18.29 18.47 -4.37
C ILE A 10 18.96 17.35 -3.61
N ALA A 11 19.86 17.69 -2.67
CA ALA A 11 20.54 16.70 -1.85
C ALA A 11 19.52 15.84 -1.08
N GLY A 12 19.70 14.52 -1.02
CA GLY A 12 18.81 13.59 -0.33
C GLY A 12 18.51 13.99 1.12
N LYS A 13 19.48 14.59 1.82
CA LYS A 13 19.31 15.16 3.17
C LYS A 13 18.25 16.27 3.23
N THR A 14 18.15 17.09 2.18
CA THR A 14 17.14 18.16 2.08
C THR A 14 15.76 17.57 1.85
N VAL A 15 15.63 16.58 0.98
CA VAL A 15 14.36 15.84 0.76
C VAL A 15 13.88 15.21 2.06
N GLY A 16 14.77 14.56 2.81
CA GLY A 16 14.43 13.95 4.11
C GLY A 16 13.90 14.97 5.12
N LYS A 17 14.45 16.19 5.16
CA LYS A 17 13.93 17.26 6.01
C LYS A 17 12.51 17.69 5.61
N TYR A 18 12.24 17.86 4.32
CA TYR A 18 10.90 18.21 3.85
C TYR A 18 9.87 17.10 4.18
N ILE A 19 10.23 15.84 3.98
CA ILE A 19 9.36 14.71 4.35
C ILE A 19 9.07 14.74 5.85
N ALA A 20 10.08 14.97 6.69
CA ALA A 20 9.90 15.06 8.15
C ALA A 20 8.95 16.21 8.54
N MET A 21 9.07 17.38 7.89
CA MET A 21 8.16 18.51 8.10
C MET A 21 6.72 18.18 7.70
N LEU A 22 6.53 17.54 6.54
CA LEU A 22 5.21 17.14 6.05
C LEU A 22 4.56 16.08 6.97
N ARG A 23 5.35 15.18 7.56
CA ARG A 23 4.88 14.24 8.59
C ARG A 23 4.47 14.98 9.87
N SER A 24 5.28 15.91 10.34
CA SER A 24 4.94 16.72 11.53
C SER A 24 3.68 17.56 11.33
N ALA A 25 3.39 17.94 10.09
CA ALA A 25 2.17 18.65 9.70
C ALA A 25 0.98 17.72 9.42
N PHE A 26 1.12 16.40 9.65
CA PHE A 26 0.11 15.37 9.35
C PHE A 26 -0.35 15.34 7.87
N ILE A 27 0.47 15.84 6.96
CA ILE A 27 0.20 15.77 5.51
C ILE A 27 0.62 14.40 4.97
N PHE A 28 1.70 13.81 5.54
CA PHE A 28 2.16 12.48 5.22
C PHE A 28 2.12 11.56 6.45
N TYR A 29 1.73 10.33 6.21
CA TYR A 29 1.97 9.19 7.07
C TYR A 29 3.04 8.30 6.45
N SER A 30 3.72 7.50 7.26
CA SER A 30 4.70 6.54 6.74
C SER A 30 4.49 5.16 7.32
N ALA A 31 4.71 4.16 6.46
CA ALA A 31 4.81 2.77 6.86
C ALA A 31 6.26 2.29 6.75
N GLY A 32 6.76 1.72 7.83
CA GLY A 32 8.04 1.02 7.82
C GLY A 32 7.93 -0.31 7.08
N ARG A 33 9.07 -0.91 6.75
CA ARG A 33 9.12 -2.24 6.13
C ARG A 33 9.28 -3.32 7.18
N TYR A 34 8.55 -4.40 7.02
CA TYR A 34 8.54 -5.54 7.92
C TYR A 34 8.90 -6.82 7.16
N ASP A 35 9.97 -7.49 7.59
CA ASP A 35 10.32 -8.81 7.07
C ASP A 35 9.37 -9.85 7.65
N VAL A 36 8.49 -10.38 6.80
CA VAL A 36 7.44 -11.32 7.22
C VAL A 36 8.06 -12.65 7.68
N LYS A 37 9.13 -13.10 7.04
CA LYS A 37 9.81 -14.36 7.40
C LYS A 37 10.67 -14.18 8.65
N GLY A 38 11.45 -13.11 8.72
CA GLY A 38 12.32 -12.79 9.85
C GLY A 38 11.57 -12.19 11.05
N LYS A 39 10.30 -11.84 10.90
CA LYS A 39 9.44 -11.24 11.94
C LYS A 39 10.07 -10.00 12.60
N GLN A 40 10.69 -9.14 11.79
CA GLN A 40 11.42 -7.96 12.29
C GLN A 40 11.22 -6.73 11.39
N LEU A 41 11.31 -5.55 12.02
CA LEU A 41 11.32 -4.29 11.28
C LEU A 41 12.64 -4.11 10.54
N LEU A 42 12.58 -3.66 9.30
CA LEU A 42 13.74 -3.38 8.48
C LEU A 42 14.15 -1.91 8.61
N LYS A 43 15.44 -1.65 8.72
CA LYS A 43 16.04 -0.30 8.69
C LYS A 43 16.20 0.19 7.24
N THR A 44 15.10 0.23 6.49
CA THR A 44 15.08 0.66 5.08
C THR A 44 14.19 1.88 4.91
N LEU A 45 14.19 2.46 3.69
CA LEU A 45 13.31 3.59 3.38
C LEU A 45 11.84 3.21 3.60
N GLU A 46 11.13 4.05 4.36
CA GLU A 46 9.70 3.94 4.60
C GLU A 46 8.92 4.36 3.35
N LYS A 47 7.72 3.83 3.19
CA LYS A 47 6.77 4.29 2.17
C LYS A 47 5.89 5.39 2.76
N ASN A 48 5.68 6.47 2.01
CA ASN A 48 4.89 7.61 2.47
C ASN A 48 3.53 7.63 1.78
N TYR A 49 2.50 7.92 2.56
CA TYR A 49 1.11 8.02 2.12
C TYR A 49 0.60 9.43 2.43
N ILE A 50 -0.15 10.00 1.50
CA ILE A 50 -0.70 11.36 1.66
C ILE A 50 -2.09 11.28 2.31
N ILE A 51 -2.39 12.22 3.20
CA ILE A 51 -3.69 12.24 3.90
C ILE A 51 -4.86 12.58 2.97
N ASP A 52 -4.61 13.35 1.93
CA ASP A 52 -5.64 13.83 1.01
C ASP A 52 -5.15 13.72 -0.45
N MET A 53 -5.86 12.90 -1.23
CA MET A 53 -5.57 12.71 -2.66
C MET A 53 -5.84 13.98 -3.48
N GLY A 54 -6.65 14.91 -2.99
CA GLY A 54 -6.87 16.22 -3.58
C GLY A 54 -5.58 17.03 -3.65
N PHE A 55 -4.78 17.03 -2.58
CA PHE A 55 -3.45 17.67 -2.59
C PHE A 55 -2.53 17.07 -3.65
N ARG A 56 -2.50 15.74 -3.75
CA ARG A 56 -1.70 15.06 -4.76
C ARG A 56 -2.13 15.48 -6.17
N ASN A 57 -3.43 15.42 -6.45
CA ASN A 57 -3.97 15.73 -7.77
C ASN A 57 -3.80 17.21 -8.13
N MET A 58 -3.89 18.11 -7.16
CA MET A 58 -3.61 19.54 -7.36
C MET A 58 -2.16 19.79 -7.78
N LEU A 59 -1.20 19.07 -7.19
CA LEU A 59 0.23 19.27 -7.46
C LEU A 59 0.73 18.54 -8.71
N LEU A 60 0.24 17.33 -8.97
CA LEU A 60 0.77 16.46 -10.01
C LEU A 60 -0.19 16.29 -11.20
N GLY A 61 -1.42 16.75 -11.09
CA GLY A 61 -2.51 16.42 -12.01
C GLY A 61 -3.01 14.98 -11.81
N TYR A 62 -4.19 14.70 -12.36
CA TYR A 62 -4.75 13.35 -12.40
C TYR A 62 -4.08 12.56 -13.53
N ARG A 63 -3.69 11.31 -13.23
CA ARG A 63 -3.10 10.36 -14.18
C ARG A 63 -3.72 8.98 -13.99
N ASP A 64 -4.23 8.37 -15.05
CA ASP A 64 -4.81 7.01 -14.99
C ASP A 64 -3.80 5.95 -14.55
N ALA A 65 -2.53 6.10 -14.92
CA ALA A 65 -1.45 5.19 -14.53
C ALA A 65 -1.19 5.12 -13.01
N ASP A 66 -1.74 6.06 -12.23
CA ASP A 66 -1.54 6.14 -10.78
C ASP A 66 -2.68 5.46 -9.98
N ARG A 67 -3.67 4.86 -10.64
CA ARG A 67 -4.84 4.27 -9.97
C ARG A 67 -4.49 3.27 -8.89
N GLY A 68 -3.55 2.35 -9.15
CA GLY A 68 -3.10 1.39 -8.15
C GLY A 68 -2.57 2.06 -6.89
N HIS A 69 -1.73 3.09 -7.04
CA HIS A 69 -1.20 3.86 -5.89
C HIS A 69 -2.28 4.65 -5.15
N ILE A 70 -3.30 5.14 -5.88
CA ILE A 70 -4.45 5.82 -5.26
C ILE A 70 -5.24 4.86 -4.39
N LEU A 71 -5.57 3.68 -4.91
CA LEU A 71 -6.29 2.64 -4.17
C LEU A 71 -5.51 2.19 -2.94
N GLU A 72 -4.20 1.96 -3.08
CA GLU A 72 -3.33 1.61 -1.97
C GLU A 72 -3.33 2.71 -0.90
N ASN A 73 -3.25 3.99 -1.29
CA ASN A 73 -3.30 5.11 -0.35
C ASN A 73 -4.63 5.17 0.41
N ILE A 74 -5.74 4.92 -0.27
CA ILE A 74 -7.08 4.88 0.35
C ILE A 74 -7.15 3.75 1.38
N VAL A 75 -6.69 2.56 1.03
CA VAL A 75 -6.65 1.40 1.94
C VAL A 75 -5.76 1.68 3.15
N PHE A 76 -4.61 2.30 2.95
CA PHE A 76 -3.73 2.70 4.05
C PHE A 76 -4.43 3.63 5.05
N LEU A 77 -5.11 4.68 4.56
CA LEU A 77 -5.83 5.62 5.43
C LEU A 77 -6.99 4.93 6.16
N GLU A 78 -7.70 4.04 5.48
CA GLU A 78 -8.79 3.27 6.10
C GLU A 78 -8.27 2.34 7.20
N LEU A 79 -7.14 1.67 6.99
CA LEU A 79 -6.50 0.84 8.01
C LEU A 79 -6.09 1.66 9.25
N ILE A 80 -5.55 2.89 9.05
CA ILE A 80 -5.28 3.81 10.16
C ILE A 80 -6.58 4.17 10.89
N ARG A 81 -7.63 4.54 10.15
CA ARG A 81 -8.95 4.86 10.72
C ARG A 81 -9.49 3.73 11.58
N ARG A 82 -9.27 2.48 11.14
CA ARG A 82 -9.64 1.27 11.88
C ARG A 82 -8.70 0.97 13.06
N GLY A 83 -7.66 1.77 13.27
CA GLY A 83 -6.73 1.64 14.40
C GLY A 83 -5.67 0.55 14.23
N PHE A 84 -5.34 0.14 13.01
CA PHE A 84 -4.25 -0.78 12.75
C PHE A 84 -2.89 -0.08 12.77
N ARG A 85 -1.89 -0.81 13.25
CA ARG A 85 -0.48 -0.52 12.97
C ARG A 85 -0.13 -1.15 11.63
N ILE A 86 0.48 -0.37 10.74
CA ILE A 86 0.64 -0.77 9.34
C ILE A 86 2.11 -0.79 8.97
N TYR A 87 2.51 -1.82 8.24
CA TYR A 87 3.83 -1.98 7.65
C TYR A 87 3.70 -2.43 6.19
N ILE A 88 4.75 -2.21 5.40
CA ILE A 88 4.94 -2.83 4.09
C ILE A 88 5.59 -4.20 4.32
N GLY A 89 4.95 -5.28 3.87
CA GLY A 89 5.46 -6.63 4.08
C GLY A 89 6.51 -7.01 3.06
N LYS A 90 7.74 -7.33 3.48
CA LYS A 90 8.74 -7.95 2.61
C LYS A 90 8.69 -9.47 2.75
N VAL A 91 8.55 -10.18 1.62
CA VAL A 91 8.48 -11.65 1.56
C VAL A 91 9.48 -12.16 0.51
N GLY A 92 10.72 -12.42 0.93
CA GLY A 92 11.82 -12.70 0.00
C GLY A 92 12.10 -11.52 -0.91
N GLU A 93 11.98 -11.72 -2.22
CA GLU A 93 12.18 -10.67 -3.23
C GLU A 93 10.87 -9.92 -3.61
N THR A 94 9.74 -10.30 -3.01
CA THR A 94 8.43 -9.68 -3.27
C THR A 94 7.98 -8.83 -2.08
N GLU A 95 6.98 -7.98 -2.31
CA GLU A 95 6.35 -7.17 -1.27
C GLU A 95 4.85 -7.47 -1.20
N VAL A 96 4.30 -7.44 0.00
CA VAL A 96 2.86 -7.35 0.27
C VAL A 96 2.58 -5.91 0.64
N ASP A 97 1.54 -5.34 0.07
CA ASP A 97 1.25 -3.92 0.25
C ASP A 97 1.11 -3.56 1.71
N PHE A 98 0.38 -4.38 2.49
CA PHE A 98 0.23 -4.12 3.92
C PHE A 98 0.32 -5.37 4.78
N VAL A 99 1.02 -5.23 5.90
CA VAL A 99 0.89 -6.02 7.10
C VAL A 99 0.17 -5.14 8.12
N ALA A 100 -1.05 -5.47 8.46
CA ALA A 100 -1.89 -4.71 9.38
C ALA A 100 -2.05 -5.48 10.70
N GLU A 101 -1.71 -4.84 11.82
CA GLU A 101 -1.68 -5.46 13.14
C GLU A 101 -2.47 -4.66 14.18
N LYS A 102 -3.18 -5.39 15.04
CA LYS A 102 -3.75 -4.98 16.32
C LYS A 102 -3.38 -6.04 17.38
N PRO A 103 -3.62 -5.82 18.68
CA PRO A 103 -3.23 -6.77 19.72
C PRO A 103 -3.63 -8.21 19.43
N ASP A 104 -4.87 -8.44 18.95
CA ASP A 104 -5.41 -9.80 18.73
C ASP A 104 -5.72 -10.08 17.26
N HIS A 105 -5.26 -9.24 16.34
CA HIS A 105 -5.58 -9.36 14.92
C HIS A 105 -4.43 -8.94 14.03
N LYS A 106 -4.04 -9.84 13.13
CA LYS A 106 -3.03 -9.60 12.09
C LYS A 106 -3.56 -10.08 10.76
N MET A 107 -3.33 -9.31 9.72
CA MET A 107 -3.69 -9.67 8.35
C MET A 107 -2.68 -9.13 7.34
N TYR A 108 -2.65 -9.77 6.18
CA TYR A 108 -1.86 -9.38 5.01
C TYR A 108 -2.80 -8.95 3.91
N ILE A 109 -2.54 -7.78 3.34
CA ILE A 109 -3.42 -7.19 2.34
C ILE A 109 -2.63 -6.84 1.10
N GLN A 110 -3.15 -7.25 -0.04
CA GLN A 110 -2.73 -6.81 -1.36
C GLN A 110 -3.84 -5.96 -1.98
N VAL A 111 -3.48 -4.89 -2.68
CA VAL A 111 -4.43 -3.96 -3.28
C VAL A 111 -4.21 -3.88 -4.78
N THR A 112 -5.25 -4.10 -5.56
CA THR A 112 -5.16 -4.04 -7.03
C THR A 112 -6.42 -3.42 -7.63
N GLU A 113 -6.31 -2.86 -8.83
CA GLU A 113 -7.48 -2.38 -9.55
C GLU A 113 -8.36 -3.55 -10.02
N SER A 114 -7.75 -4.60 -10.57
CA SER A 114 -8.48 -5.76 -11.08
C SER A 114 -7.66 -7.04 -11.02
N MET A 115 -8.37 -8.16 -10.83
CA MET A 115 -7.85 -9.53 -10.87
C MET A 115 -8.44 -10.35 -12.04
N GLN A 116 -9.13 -9.71 -12.99
CA GLN A 116 -9.79 -10.43 -14.07
C GLN A 116 -8.79 -11.12 -15.02
N VAL A 117 -7.69 -10.45 -15.31
CA VAL A 117 -6.61 -11.00 -16.13
C VAL A 117 -5.83 -12.04 -15.33
N PRO A 118 -5.69 -13.30 -15.81
CA PRO A 118 -5.03 -14.38 -15.08
C PRO A 118 -3.58 -14.05 -14.65
N GLU A 119 -2.82 -13.40 -15.51
CA GLU A 119 -1.43 -13.02 -15.22
C GLU A 119 -1.36 -11.98 -14.09
N THR A 120 -2.24 -11.00 -14.10
CA THR A 120 -2.36 -10.01 -13.02
C THR A 120 -2.75 -10.68 -11.72
N ARG A 121 -3.77 -11.55 -11.77
CA ARG A 121 -4.24 -12.31 -10.59
C ARG A 121 -3.12 -13.12 -9.95
N GLU A 122 -2.35 -13.86 -10.73
CA GLU A 122 -1.25 -14.67 -10.21
C GLU A 122 -0.15 -13.79 -9.61
N ARG A 123 0.16 -12.67 -10.22
CA ARG A 123 1.11 -11.68 -9.69
C ARG A 123 0.69 -11.16 -8.32
N GLU A 124 -0.59 -10.80 -8.15
CA GLU A 124 -1.12 -10.26 -6.89
C GLU A 124 -1.24 -11.32 -5.78
N LEU A 125 -1.57 -12.55 -6.14
CA LEU A 125 -1.66 -13.66 -5.18
C LEU A 125 -0.29 -14.16 -4.72
N ARG A 126 0.73 -14.09 -5.58
CA ARG A 126 2.05 -14.67 -5.34
C ARG A 126 2.69 -14.26 -4.02
N PRO A 127 2.76 -12.97 -3.64
CA PRO A 127 3.35 -12.57 -2.36
C PRO A 127 2.63 -13.20 -1.16
N LEU A 128 1.30 -13.24 -1.20
CA LEU A 128 0.47 -13.80 -0.13
C LEU A 128 0.62 -15.33 -0.01
N LYS A 129 0.76 -16.04 -1.14
CA LYS A 129 1.01 -17.50 -1.17
C LYS A 129 2.36 -17.88 -0.54
N LEU A 130 3.34 -16.99 -0.60
CA LEU A 130 4.68 -17.21 -0.02
C LEU A 130 4.71 -17.07 1.52
N ILE A 131 3.63 -16.59 2.13
CA ILE A 131 3.51 -16.43 3.58
C ILE A 131 2.94 -17.73 4.16
N ALA A 132 3.75 -18.42 4.97
CA ALA A 132 3.42 -19.75 5.47
C ALA A 132 2.61 -19.76 6.79
N ASP A 133 2.31 -18.58 7.36
CA ASP A 133 1.50 -18.50 8.58
C ASP A 133 0.00 -18.54 8.30
N ASN A 134 -0.80 -18.69 9.39
CA ASN A 134 -2.25 -18.84 9.35
C ASN A 134 -3.02 -17.53 9.53
N TYR A 135 -2.35 -16.38 9.50
CA TYR A 135 -3.04 -15.11 9.56
C TYR A 135 -3.83 -14.85 8.27
N GLU A 136 -4.85 -14.03 8.40
CA GLU A 136 -5.74 -13.71 7.29
C GLU A 136 -4.97 -13.06 6.13
N LYS A 137 -5.27 -13.51 4.91
CA LYS A 137 -4.71 -13.00 3.66
C LYS A 137 -5.85 -12.51 2.78
N ILE A 138 -5.76 -11.26 2.34
CA ILE A 138 -6.83 -10.58 1.63
C ILE A 138 -6.26 -9.89 0.38
N VAL A 139 -6.96 -10.02 -0.73
CA VAL A 139 -6.80 -9.11 -1.88
C VAL A 139 -8.01 -8.18 -1.93
N LEU A 140 -7.76 -6.90 -1.94
CA LEU A 140 -8.77 -5.87 -2.17
C LEU A 140 -8.70 -5.43 -3.64
N SER A 141 -9.80 -5.56 -4.38
CA SER A 141 -9.89 -5.14 -5.78
C SER A 141 -11.15 -4.34 -6.05
N MET A 142 -11.16 -3.61 -7.17
CA MET A 142 -12.36 -2.89 -7.63
C MET A 142 -13.34 -3.83 -8.34
N ASP A 143 -12.96 -5.08 -8.59
CA ASP A 143 -13.82 -6.05 -9.24
C ASP A 143 -15.01 -6.42 -8.35
N ARG A 144 -16.16 -6.54 -8.97
CA ARG A 144 -17.33 -7.22 -8.41
C ARG A 144 -17.36 -8.65 -8.95
N SER A 145 -16.74 -9.57 -8.20
CA SER A 145 -16.62 -10.97 -8.61
C SER A 145 -17.45 -11.86 -7.69
N TYR A 146 -17.98 -12.96 -8.25
CA TYR A 146 -18.58 -14.04 -7.47
C TYR A 146 -17.53 -14.94 -6.81
N VAL A 147 -16.26 -14.83 -7.19
CA VAL A 147 -15.17 -15.60 -6.59
C VAL A 147 -14.68 -14.86 -5.36
N ASN A 148 -14.90 -15.47 -4.21
CA ASN A 148 -14.59 -14.88 -2.90
C ASN A 148 -13.23 -15.30 -2.34
N SER A 149 -12.57 -16.29 -2.96
CA SER A 149 -11.26 -16.75 -2.52
C SER A 149 -10.49 -17.53 -3.58
N TYR A 150 -9.16 -17.49 -3.51
CA TYR A 150 -8.22 -18.33 -4.25
C TYR A 150 -7.22 -18.92 -3.25
N ASP A 151 -7.13 -20.25 -3.19
CA ASP A 151 -6.16 -20.96 -2.32
C ASP A 151 -6.19 -20.48 -0.85
N GLY A 152 -7.37 -20.19 -0.30
CA GLY A 152 -7.53 -19.67 1.05
C GLY A 152 -7.28 -18.16 1.22
N ILE A 153 -6.87 -17.45 0.17
CA ILE A 153 -6.73 -15.99 0.16
C ILE A 153 -8.09 -15.39 -0.19
N LYS A 154 -8.65 -14.58 0.69
CA LYS A 154 -9.92 -13.90 0.45
C LYS A 154 -9.79 -12.83 -0.63
N VAL A 155 -10.82 -12.69 -1.44
CA VAL A 155 -10.94 -11.60 -2.42
C VAL A 155 -12.18 -10.80 -2.10
N LEU A 156 -11.99 -9.51 -1.82
CA LEU A 156 -13.07 -8.61 -1.43
C LEU A 156 -13.14 -7.41 -2.37
N ASN A 157 -14.34 -6.94 -2.64
CA ASN A 157 -14.48 -5.64 -3.29
C ASN A 157 -14.04 -4.54 -2.33
N LEU A 158 -13.15 -3.66 -2.79
CA LEU A 158 -12.54 -2.61 -1.98
C LEU A 158 -13.57 -1.64 -1.42
N ILE A 159 -14.56 -1.25 -2.25
CA ILE A 159 -15.60 -0.31 -1.80
C ILE A 159 -16.46 -0.94 -0.71
N ASP A 160 -16.90 -2.18 -0.92
CA ASP A 160 -17.72 -2.88 0.07
C ASP A 160 -16.94 -3.09 1.38
N TRP A 161 -15.62 -3.35 1.29
CA TRP A 161 -14.75 -3.48 2.45
C TRP A 161 -14.58 -2.17 3.23
N ILE A 162 -14.55 -1.00 2.56
CA ILE A 162 -14.49 0.31 3.21
C ILE A 162 -15.79 0.65 3.92
N LEU A 163 -16.94 0.28 3.32
CA LEU A 163 -18.25 0.65 3.83
C LEU A 163 -18.74 -0.22 5.01
N ASN A 164 -18.09 -1.38 5.25
CA ASN A 164 -18.36 -2.28 6.37
C ASN A 164 -17.30 -2.14 7.48
#